data_8ebf1c597a7e9086f3a2616606259e42
#
_entry.id   8ebf1c597a7e9086f3a2616606259e42
#
_cell.length_a   1.000
_cell.length_b   1.000
_cell.length_c   1.000
_cell.angle_alpha   90.00
_cell.angle_beta   90.00
_cell.angle_gamma   90.00
#
_symmetry.space_group_name_H-M   'P 1'
#
loop_
_entity.id
_entity.type
_entity.pdbx_description
1 polymer ?
#
loop_
_entity_poly.entity_id
_entity_poly.type
_entity_poly.pdbx_seq_one_letter_code
_entity_poly.pdbx_strand_id
1 'polypeptide(L)'
;MLRPLEEQNGGIVEVNAAPGLRMHLAPSFGRPRNVSVPMVDALFPPGENGRVPLVAVTGTNGKTTTTRLIAHLFTAHGWRTAMTNTDGVYVNGRQIDSGDCSGPR
;
A
#
# COMPACT_ATOMS: atom_id res chain seq x y z
N MET A 1 5.33 -14.68 20.84
CA MET A 1 4.44 -15.74 21.33
C MET A 1 4.80 -17.02 20.61
N LEU A 2 4.84 -18.14 21.31
CA LEU A 2 5.22 -19.43 20.74
C LEU A 2 4.01 -20.33 20.47
N ARG A 3 2.83 -19.94 20.94
CA ARG A 3 1.57 -20.65 20.80
C ARG A 3 0.42 -19.67 20.53
N PRO A 4 -0.73 -20.10 20.01
CA PRO A 4 -1.94 -19.29 19.90
C PRO A 4 -2.33 -18.63 21.23
N LEU A 5 -2.99 -17.48 21.17
CA LEU A 5 -3.36 -16.71 22.35
C LEU A 5 -4.27 -17.50 23.30
N GLU A 6 -5.21 -18.25 22.74
CA GLU A 6 -6.18 -19.09 23.45
C GLU A 6 -5.52 -20.24 24.24
N GLU A 7 -4.36 -20.72 23.80
CA GLU A 7 -3.63 -21.82 24.43
C GLU A 7 -2.75 -21.39 25.62
N GLN A 8 -2.52 -20.10 25.80
CA GLN A 8 -1.59 -19.60 26.81
C GLN A 8 -2.14 -18.44 27.66
N ASN A 9 -3.46 -18.28 27.69
CA ASN A 9 -4.12 -17.17 28.38
C ASN A 9 -3.53 -15.80 28.00
N GLY A 10 -3.11 -15.67 26.76
CA GLY A 10 -2.57 -14.42 26.23
C GLY A 10 -3.64 -13.39 26.01
N GLY A 11 -3.27 -12.12 25.99
CA GLY A 11 -4.15 -11.00 25.69
C GLY A 11 -3.54 -10.02 24.71
N ILE A 12 -4.39 -9.28 24.01
CA ILE A 12 -3.98 -8.13 23.20
C ILE A 12 -3.92 -6.93 24.12
N VAL A 13 -2.74 -6.32 24.25
CA VAL A 13 -2.53 -5.12 25.06
C VAL A 13 -2.78 -3.86 24.26
N GLU A 14 -2.33 -3.87 22.98
CA GLU A 14 -2.36 -2.70 22.10
C GLU A 14 -2.40 -3.14 20.64
N VAL A 15 -3.06 -2.34 19.81
CA VAL A 15 -3.08 -2.48 18.35
C VAL A 15 -2.58 -1.18 17.72
N ASN A 16 -1.52 -1.27 16.94
CA ASN A 16 -0.90 -0.13 16.27
C ASN A 16 -1.17 -0.15 14.77
N ALA A 17 -1.72 0.95 14.22
CA ALA A 17 -1.98 1.09 12.79
C ALA A 17 -0.68 1.17 11.95
N ALA A 18 0.41 1.68 12.55
CA ALA A 18 1.73 1.78 11.91
C ALA A 18 2.80 1.24 12.89
N PRO A 19 2.92 -0.09 13.03
CA PRO A 19 3.83 -0.68 14.01
C PRO A 19 5.29 -0.47 13.61
N GLY A 20 6.13 -0.10 14.59
CA GLY A 20 7.57 -0.07 14.41
C GLY A 20 8.15 -1.49 14.33
N LEU A 21 8.83 -1.82 13.24
CA LEU A 21 9.39 -3.16 13.04
C LEU A 21 10.83 -3.29 13.54
N ARG A 22 11.58 -2.20 13.67
CA ARG A 22 12.99 -2.21 14.02
C ARG A 22 13.27 -2.95 15.33
N MET A 23 12.45 -2.74 16.36
CA MET A 23 12.62 -3.37 17.67
C MET A 23 12.51 -4.90 17.63
N HIS A 24 11.84 -5.43 16.62
CA HIS A 24 11.73 -6.88 16.41
C HIS A 24 12.85 -7.41 15.53
N LEU A 25 13.23 -6.67 14.47
CA LEU A 25 14.23 -7.08 13.50
C LEU A 25 15.66 -6.91 14.02
N ALA A 26 15.90 -5.86 14.79
CA ALA A 26 17.21 -5.53 15.38
C ALA A 26 17.03 -5.00 16.81
N PRO A 27 16.63 -5.87 17.77
CA PRO A 27 16.45 -5.47 19.16
C PRO A 27 17.79 -5.12 19.81
N SER A 28 17.79 -4.17 20.76
CA SER A 28 18.97 -3.85 21.57
C SER A 28 19.35 -5.01 22.53
N PHE A 29 18.37 -5.81 22.93
CA PHE A 29 18.52 -7.00 23.77
C PHE A 29 17.62 -8.13 23.27
N GLY A 30 18.08 -9.37 23.40
CA GLY A 30 17.33 -10.56 23.00
C GLY A 30 17.60 -10.98 21.55
N ARG A 31 16.81 -11.94 21.06
CA ARG A 31 16.96 -12.49 19.71
C ARG A 31 16.10 -11.75 18.71
N PRO A 32 16.64 -11.41 17.52
CA PRO A 32 15.84 -10.88 16.41
C PRO A 32 14.69 -11.81 16.04
N ARG A 33 13.56 -11.22 15.65
CA ARG A 33 12.39 -11.95 15.12
C ARG A 33 11.97 -11.28 13.82
N ASN A 34 11.93 -12.04 12.75
CA ASN A 34 11.44 -11.53 11.48
C ASN A 34 9.91 -11.53 11.46
N VAL A 35 9.31 -10.49 12.01
CA VAL A 35 7.86 -10.31 12.07
C VAL A 35 7.28 -9.75 10.76
N SER A 36 8.13 -9.20 9.87
CA SER A 36 7.70 -8.60 8.62
C SER A 36 7.26 -9.64 7.59
N VAL A 37 7.91 -10.79 7.53
CA VAL A 37 7.55 -11.86 6.57
C VAL A 37 6.13 -12.35 6.79
N PRO A 38 5.70 -12.82 7.99
CA PRO A 38 4.32 -13.25 8.18
C PRO A 38 3.30 -12.11 7.99
N MET A 39 3.66 -10.84 8.20
CA MET A 39 2.77 -9.72 7.88
C MET A 39 2.57 -9.57 6.38
N VAL A 40 3.64 -9.67 5.59
CA VAL A 40 3.57 -9.59 4.13
C VAL A 40 2.85 -10.80 3.56
N ASP A 41 3.13 -12.00 4.05
CA ASP A 41 2.47 -13.24 3.61
C ASP A 41 0.96 -13.24 3.91
N ALA A 42 0.53 -12.57 4.99
CA ALA A 42 -0.89 -12.38 5.29
C ALA A 42 -1.59 -11.41 4.33
N LEU A 43 -0.86 -10.43 3.78
CA LEU A 43 -1.39 -9.47 2.81
C LEU A 43 -1.35 -10.00 1.36
N PHE A 44 -0.37 -10.82 1.05
CA PHE A 44 -0.12 -11.37 -0.29
C PHE A 44 -0.05 -12.90 -0.21
N PRO A 45 -1.16 -13.60 -0.51
CA PRO A 45 -1.18 -15.06 -0.54
C PRO A 45 -0.13 -15.65 -1.47
N PRO A 46 0.25 -16.93 -1.29
CA PRO A 46 1.21 -17.60 -2.16
C PRO A 46 0.86 -17.48 -3.64
N GLY A 47 1.82 -17.00 -4.44
CA GLY A 47 1.64 -16.74 -5.87
C GLY A 47 1.31 -15.28 -6.21
N GLU A 48 0.94 -14.47 -5.24
CA GLU A 48 0.78 -13.03 -5.43
C GLU A 48 2.05 -12.29 -4.97
N ASN A 49 2.41 -11.25 -5.70
CA ASN A 49 3.61 -10.45 -5.40
C ASN A 49 3.29 -8.97 -5.10
N GLY A 50 1.99 -8.60 -5.07
CA GLY A 50 1.53 -7.24 -4.83
C GLY A 50 1.95 -6.21 -5.88
N ARG A 51 2.53 -6.64 -6.99
CA ARG A 51 2.99 -5.74 -8.05
C ARG A 51 1.83 -5.34 -8.95
N VAL A 52 1.73 -4.05 -9.20
CA VAL A 52 0.82 -3.49 -10.20
C VAL A 52 1.64 -2.67 -11.21
N PRO A 53 1.25 -2.61 -12.49
CA PRO A 53 1.84 -1.69 -13.44
C PRO A 53 1.70 -0.26 -12.91
N LEU A 54 2.81 0.48 -12.84
CA LEU A 54 2.83 1.85 -12.35
C LEU A 54 3.42 2.77 -13.41
N VAL A 55 2.73 3.87 -13.71
CA VAL A 55 3.20 4.91 -14.60
C VAL A 55 3.27 6.22 -13.82
N ALA A 56 4.45 6.83 -13.78
CA ALA A 56 4.66 8.16 -13.21
C ALA A 56 4.87 9.19 -14.32
N VAL A 57 4.13 10.30 -14.25
CA VAL A 57 4.22 11.41 -15.22
C VAL A 57 4.80 12.63 -14.53
N THR A 58 5.94 13.09 -15.01
CA THR A 58 6.62 14.31 -14.52
C THR A 58 6.75 15.35 -15.64
N GLY A 59 7.01 16.59 -15.29
CA GLY A 59 7.19 17.70 -16.23
C GLY A 59 6.58 19.01 -15.72
N THR A 60 6.84 20.10 -16.39
CA THR A 60 6.32 21.43 -16.04
C THR A 60 4.84 21.57 -16.39
N ASN A 61 4.43 21.10 -17.56
CA ASN A 61 3.07 21.24 -18.08
C ASN A 61 2.52 19.89 -18.57
N GLY A 62 1.19 19.78 -18.66
CA GLY A 62 0.51 18.63 -19.27
C GLY A 62 0.43 17.36 -18.40
N LYS A 63 0.98 17.35 -17.19
CA LYS A 63 0.98 16.17 -16.32
C LYS A 63 -0.42 15.60 -16.11
N THR A 64 -1.34 16.40 -15.64
CA THR A 64 -2.74 16.00 -15.36
C THR A 64 -3.43 15.47 -16.61
N THR A 65 -3.27 16.16 -17.74
CA THR A 65 -3.86 15.75 -19.02
C THR A 65 -3.29 14.40 -19.48
N THR A 66 -1.97 14.24 -19.42
CA THR A 66 -1.29 12.99 -19.82
C THR A 66 -1.70 11.82 -18.90
N THR A 67 -1.74 12.03 -17.58
CA THR A 67 -2.16 11.02 -16.62
C THR A 67 -3.61 10.58 -16.87
N ARG A 68 -4.52 11.53 -17.12
CA ARG A 68 -5.91 11.23 -17.46
C ARG A 68 -6.04 10.47 -18.77
N LEU A 69 -5.26 10.84 -19.79
CA LEU A 69 -5.26 10.15 -21.09
C LEU A 69 -4.79 8.69 -20.92
N ILE A 70 -3.68 8.46 -20.20
CA ILE A 70 -3.17 7.13 -19.94
C ILE A 70 -4.24 6.30 -19.20
N ALA A 71 -4.81 6.82 -18.10
CA ALA A 71 -5.85 6.13 -17.36
C ALA A 71 -7.07 5.81 -18.22
N HIS A 72 -7.49 6.74 -19.10
CA HIS A 72 -8.58 6.54 -20.03
C HIS A 72 -8.30 5.40 -21.03
N LEU A 73 -7.12 5.38 -21.63
CA LEU A 73 -6.73 4.33 -22.58
C LEU A 73 -6.73 2.93 -21.94
N PHE A 74 -6.17 2.78 -20.76
CA PHE A 74 -6.18 1.51 -20.04
C PHE A 74 -7.58 1.09 -19.60
N THR A 75 -8.40 2.04 -19.14
CA THR A 75 -9.80 1.76 -18.78
C THR A 75 -10.61 1.35 -20.00
N ALA A 76 -10.43 2.04 -21.14
CA ALA A 76 -11.09 1.69 -22.40
C ALA A 76 -10.66 0.29 -22.93
N HIS A 77 -9.43 -0.12 -22.60
CA HIS A 77 -8.92 -1.47 -22.91
C HIS A 77 -9.40 -2.55 -21.92
N GLY A 78 -10.25 -2.19 -20.95
CA GLY A 78 -10.83 -3.13 -19.99
C GLY A 78 -10.04 -3.32 -18.70
N TRP A 79 -8.99 -2.55 -18.48
CA TRP A 79 -8.19 -2.64 -17.25
C TRP A 79 -8.82 -1.83 -16.11
N ARG A 80 -8.71 -2.36 -14.90
CA ARG A 80 -9.02 -1.56 -13.71
C ARG A 80 -7.88 -0.58 -13.45
N THR A 81 -8.18 0.72 -13.51
CA THR A 81 -7.19 1.78 -13.34
C THR A 81 -7.41 2.58 -12.07
N ALA A 82 -6.31 3.00 -11.45
CA ALA A 82 -6.30 4.04 -10.44
C ALA A 82 -5.35 5.15 -10.89
N MET A 83 -5.67 6.39 -10.59
CA MET A 83 -4.76 7.52 -10.83
C MET A 83 -4.90 8.56 -9.72
N THR A 84 -3.80 9.28 -9.48
CA THR A 84 -3.75 10.47 -8.64
C THR A 84 -3.25 11.66 -9.44
N ASN A 85 -3.75 12.84 -9.15
CA ASN A 85 -3.33 14.09 -9.76
C ASN A 85 -3.66 15.28 -8.83
N THR A 86 -3.54 16.51 -9.34
CA THR A 86 -3.85 17.74 -8.58
C THR A 86 -5.31 17.89 -8.19
N ASP A 87 -6.23 17.16 -8.82
CA ASP A 87 -7.66 17.27 -8.55
C ASP A 87 -8.14 16.21 -7.53
N GLY A 88 -7.37 15.12 -7.37
CA GLY A 88 -7.71 14.05 -6.44
C GLY A 88 -7.26 12.66 -6.84
N VAL A 89 -7.91 11.67 -6.24
CA VAL A 89 -7.73 10.24 -6.48
C VAL A 89 -8.93 9.68 -7.22
N TYR A 90 -8.67 8.89 -8.25
CA TYR A 90 -9.68 8.30 -9.12
C TYR A 90 -9.49 6.79 -9.24
N VAL A 91 -10.57 6.05 -9.25
CA VAL A 91 -10.59 4.61 -9.54
C VAL A 91 -11.63 4.35 -10.62
N ASN A 92 -11.23 3.75 -11.73
CA ASN A 92 -12.06 3.51 -12.91
C ASN A 92 -12.85 4.78 -13.36
N GLY A 93 -12.18 5.93 -13.36
CA GLY A 93 -12.79 7.20 -13.74
C GLY A 93 -13.67 7.87 -12.67
N ARG A 94 -13.98 7.17 -11.57
CA ARG A 94 -14.72 7.74 -10.44
C ARG A 94 -13.77 8.38 -9.45
N GLN A 95 -14.00 9.63 -9.12
CA GLN A 95 -13.27 10.32 -8.06
C GLN A 95 -13.69 9.76 -6.69
N ILE A 96 -12.70 9.32 -5.90
CA ILE A 96 -12.89 8.76 -4.57
C ILE A 96 -12.36 9.68 -3.46
N ASP A 97 -11.47 10.61 -3.81
CA ASP A 97 -10.95 11.63 -2.90
C ASP A 97 -10.63 12.90 -3.71
N SER A 98 -10.69 14.07 -3.07
CA SER A 98 -10.46 15.37 -3.68
C SER A 98 -9.26 16.08 -3.01
N GLY A 99 -8.60 16.93 -3.78
CA GLY A 99 -7.43 17.70 -3.34
C GLY A 99 -6.17 17.33 -4.08
N ASP A 100 -5.10 18.08 -3.86
CA ASP A 100 -3.82 17.84 -4.53
C ASP A 100 -3.18 16.53 -4.03
N CYS A 101 -3.20 15.52 -4.89
CA CYS A 101 -2.60 14.20 -4.68
C CYS A 101 -1.45 13.94 -5.67
N SER A 102 -0.81 15.01 -6.18
CA SER A 102 0.30 14.91 -7.13
C SER A 102 1.68 14.75 -6.48
N GLY A 103 1.76 14.83 -5.15
CA GLY A 103 2.99 14.69 -4.37
C GLY A 103 2.82 13.89 -3.08
N PRO A 104 3.90 13.73 -2.29
CA PRO A 104 3.81 13.09 -0.99
C PRO A 104 2.94 13.95 -0.03
N ARG A 105 2.11 13.28 0.72
CA ARG A 105 1.35 13.85 1.85
C ARG A 105 2.03 13.52 3.15
#